data_d29b2ea1dc781ffb295c9fc9edfb4949
#
_entry.id   d29b2ea1dc781ffb295c9fc9edfb4949
#
_cell.length_a   1.000
_cell.length_b   1.000
_cell.length_c   1.000
_cell.angle_alpha   90.00
_cell.angle_beta   90.00
_cell.angle_gamma   90.00
#
_symmetry.space_group_name_H-M   'P 1'
#
loop_
_entity.id
_entity.type
_entity.pdbx_description
1 polymer ?
#
loop_
_entity_poly.entity_id
_entity_poly.type
_entity_poly.pdbx_seq_one_letter_code
_entity_poly.pdbx_strand_id
1 'polypeptide(L)'
;FGKTVVANALLRKWRTLCLRADAPDFSLQALPDEWDILLIDEFQLLQEQETSQILCELIRANPARRFVFLSRGVPPAYLTAFQYTGLMTTLEPDDLLFDHEDIRNFFASCKVAVTESEINGILKESIGYPLGVAITARQMSDGKPFSPELTARAYREVFAYFEAAVYNRFDLPVRRLLLELSLFEDFDMEMVRMVSGDPRAGERMDWLLRHTTMLRYDSRERFPFWAGFRAFLLWEMDREYTEEKRKALFSRGGLYYELKEDYARALECYTQGGDHTRVAELLVRNADLHPGMGHYAEMEKYYRS
;
A
#
# COMPACT_ATOMS: atom_id res chain seq x y z
N PHE A 1 -4.36 -5.69 6.98
CA PHE A 1 -3.19 -5.50 7.85
C PHE A 1 -3.39 -6.02 9.30
N GLY A 2 -4.52 -6.67 9.63
CA GLY A 2 -4.70 -7.24 10.97
C GLY A 2 -4.75 -6.24 12.13
N LYS A 3 -4.90 -4.92 11.88
CA LYS A 3 -4.89 -3.87 12.91
C LYS A 3 -5.76 -4.20 14.12
N THR A 4 -7.01 -4.59 13.89
CA THR A 4 -7.96 -4.92 14.95
C THR A 4 -7.53 -6.17 15.72
N VAL A 5 -6.90 -7.15 15.05
CA VAL A 5 -6.38 -8.38 15.71
C VAL A 5 -5.21 -8.04 16.63
N VAL A 6 -4.26 -7.23 16.13
CA VAL A 6 -3.10 -6.77 16.93
C VAL A 6 -3.56 -5.94 18.11
N ALA A 7 -4.44 -4.96 17.90
CA ALA A 7 -4.99 -4.14 18.98
C ALA A 7 -5.67 -5.01 20.04
N ASN A 8 -6.57 -5.90 19.65
CA ASN A 8 -7.26 -6.78 20.58
C ASN A 8 -6.30 -7.70 21.35
N ALA A 9 -5.23 -8.17 20.71
CA ALA A 9 -4.22 -9.01 21.39
C ALA A 9 -3.43 -8.21 22.43
N LEU A 10 -2.97 -7.01 22.08
CA LEU A 10 -2.19 -6.15 22.95
C LEU A 10 -3.01 -5.59 24.13
N LEU A 11 -4.29 -5.31 23.91
CA LEU A 11 -5.14 -4.61 24.86
C LEU A 11 -5.90 -5.55 25.82
N ARG A 12 -5.76 -6.88 25.69
CA ARG A 12 -6.47 -7.90 26.51
C ARG A 12 -6.35 -7.71 28.03
N LYS A 13 -5.25 -7.10 28.49
CA LYS A 13 -4.96 -6.90 29.92
C LYS A 13 -5.57 -5.62 30.51
N TRP A 14 -6.19 -4.79 29.67
CA TRP A 14 -6.69 -3.48 30.04
C TRP A 14 -8.23 -3.42 29.91
N ARG A 15 -8.88 -2.59 30.70
CA ARG A 15 -10.31 -2.30 30.51
C ARG A 15 -10.45 -1.40 29.29
N THR A 16 -10.68 -2.02 28.14
CA THR A 16 -10.74 -1.35 26.85
C THR A 16 -12.19 -1.10 26.46
N LEU A 17 -12.54 0.18 26.31
CA LEU A 17 -13.79 0.60 25.69
C LEU A 17 -13.58 0.65 24.16
N CYS A 18 -14.30 -0.19 23.43
CA CYS A 18 -14.22 -0.27 21.97
C CYS A 18 -15.41 0.44 21.33
N LEU A 19 -15.15 1.45 20.52
CA LEU A 19 -16.14 2.14 19.70
C LEU A 19 -15.84 1.91 18.23
N ARG A 20 -16.88 1.89 17.41
CA ARG A 20 -16.75 1.86 15.96
C ARG A 20 -17.37 3.12 15.37
N ALA A 21 -16.58 3.87 14.59
CA ALA A 21 -17.03 5.13 14.01
C ALA A 21 -18.14 4.97 12.95
N ASP A 22 -18.31 3.76 12.39
CA ASP A 22 -19.37 3.40 11.45
C ASP A 22 -20.66 2.89 12.13
N ALA A 23 -20.66 2.77 13.46
CA ALA A 23 -21.84 2.29 14.18
C ALA A 23 -22.91 3.41 14.31
N PRO A 24 -24.21 3.08 14.16
CA PRO A 24 -25.28 4.07 14.23
C PRO A 24 -25.41 4.76 15.60
N ASP A 25 -24.92 4.11 16.65
CA ASP A 25 -24.96 4.56 18.04
C ASP A 25 -23.60 5.15 18.49
N PHE A 26 -22.69 5.44 17.56
CA PHE A 26 -21.41 6.04 17.88
C PHE A 26 -21.59 7.39 18.58
N SER A 27 -21.02 7.53 19.78
CA SER A 27 -21.01 8.78 20.53
C SER A 27 -19.79 8.88 21.41
N LEU A 28 -19.17 10.05 21.47
CA LEU A 28 -18.10 10.40 22.40
C LEU A 28 -18.60 11.15 23.64
N GLN A 29 -19.88 11.51 23.69
CA GLN A 29 -20.45 12.34 24.77
C GLN A 29 -20.91 11.56 25.99
N ALA A 30 -21.22 10.26 25.83
CA ALA A 30 -21.78 9.43 26.89
C ALA A 30 -20.91 8.19 27.13
N LEU A 31 -19.62 8.41 27.44
CA LEU A 31 -18.72 7.30 27.76
C LEU A 31 -18.91 6.84 29.22
N PRO A 32 -18.84 5.53 29.50
CA PRO A 32 -18.86 5.02 30.87
C PRO A 32 -17.62 5.52 31.64
N ASP A 33 -17.70 5.58 32.96
CA ASP A 33 -16.60 6.09 33.80
C ASP A 33 -15.39 5.16 33.89
N GLU A 34 -15.61 3.85 33.72
CA GLU A 34 -14.61 2.82 33.99
C GLU A 34 -13.97 2.27 32.72
N TRP A 35 -12.91 2.90 32.23
CA TRP A 35 -12.04 2.39 31.17
C TRP A 35 -10.62 2.90 31.35
N ASP A 36 -9.66 2.13 30.89
CA ASP A 36 -8.23 2.48 30.86
C ASP A 36 -7.80 2.91 29.47
N ILE A 37 -8.42 2.30 28.44
CA ILE A 37 -8.11 2.53 27.04
C ILE A 37 -9.41 2.76 26.26
N LEU A 38 -9.46 3.83 25.46
CA LEU A 38 -10.49 4.04 24.45
C LEU A 38 -9.92 3.65 23.07
N LEU A 39 -10.50 2.60 22.48
CA LEU A 39 -10.18 2.18 21.11
C LEU A 39 -11.30 2.64 20.18
N ILE A 40 -10.96 3.37 19.13
CA ILE A 40 -11.89 3.77 18.07
C ILE A 40 -11.48 3.11 16.77
N ASP A 41 -12.30 2.21 16.23
CA ASP A 41 -12.11 1.58 14.93
C ASP A 41 -12.82 2.37 13.81
N GLU A 42 -12.37 2.20 12.57
CA GLU A 42 -12.80 2.96 11.37
C GLU A 42 -12.64 4.50 11.56
N PHE A 43 -11.59 4.89 12.27
CA PHE A 43 -11.34 6.27 12.70
C PHE A 43 -11.31 7.30 11.56
N GLN A 44 -10.98 6.89 10.33
CA GLN A 44 -10.98 7.76 9.16
C GLN A 44 -12.37 8.33 8.80
N LEU A 45 -13.43 7.81 9.40
CA LEU A 45 -14.80 8.33 9.21
C LEU A 45 -15.10 9.56 10.07
N LEU A 46 -14.27 9.84 11.09
CA LEU A 46 -14.44 10.96 12.02
C LEU A 46 -13.73 12.21 11.50
N GLN A 47 -14.29 12.85 10.48
CA GLN A 47 -13.72 14.07 9.88
C GLN A 47 -14.48 15.36 10.23
N GLU A 48 -15.60 15.24 10.93
CA GLU A 48 -16.40 16.40 11.32
C GLU A 48 -15.67 17.25 12.38
N GLN A 49 -15.73 18.56 12.23
CA GLN A 49 -15.02 19.50 13.10
C GLN A 49 -15.50 19.40 14.56
N GLU A 50 -16.77 19.20 14.78
CA GLU A 50 -17.36 19.05 16.11
C GLU A 50 -16.82 17.79 16.81
N THR A 51 -16.82 16.65 16.13
CA THR A 51 -16.28 15.39 16.65
C THR A 51 -14.79 15.51 16.97
N SER A 52 -14.03 16.24 16.15
CA SER A 52 -12.60 16.48 16.35
C SER A 52 -12.33 17.32 17.61
N GLN A 53 -13.16 18.32 17.88
CA GLN A 53 -13.06 19.14 19.09
C GLN A 53 -13.36 18.33 20.34
N ILE A 54 -14.47 17.57 20.35
CA ILE A 54 -14.86 16.70 21.46
C ILE A 54 -13.74 15.70 21.76
N LEU A 55 -13.15 15.08 20.72
CA LEU A 55 -12.06 14.12 20.90
C LEU A 55 -10.81 14.77 21.50
N CYS A 56 -10.40 15.95 21.03
CA CYS A 56 -9.27 16.67 21.58
C CYS A 56 -9.47 17.07 23.04
N GLU A 57 -10.68 17.49 23.40
CA GLU A 57 -11.04 17.82 24.78
C GLU A 57 -11.03 16.56 25.66
N LEU A 58 -11.57 15.46 25.16
CA LEU A 58 -11.57 14.17 25.86
C LEU A 58 -10.14 13.67 26.14
N ILE A 59 -9.23 13.78 25.17
CA ILE A 59 -7.82 13.41 25.35
C ILE A 59 -7.17 14.27 26.43
N ARG A 60 -7.35 15.58 26.36
CA ARG A 60 -6.77 16.53 27.33
C ARG A 60 -7.33 16.36 28.73
N ALA A 61 -8.61 16.05 28.86
CA ALA A 61 -9.27 15.82 30.13
C ALA A 61 -8.86 14.50 30.80
N ASN A 62 -8.29 13.56 30.06
CA ASN A 62 -7.94 12.23 30.54
C ASN A 62 -6.46 11.87 30.30
N PRO A 63 -5.49 12.62 30.86
CA PRO A 63 -4.07 12.43 30.59
C PRO A 63 -3.50 11.09 31.11
N ALA A 64 -4.17 10.44 32.05
CA ALA A 64 -3.79 9.12 32.56
C ALA A 64 -4.33 7.95 31.74
N ARG A 65 -5.26 8.20 30.84
CA ARG A 65 -5.89 7.19 29.97
C ARG A 65 -5.19 7.12 28.63
N ARG A 66 -5.35 6.01 27.93
CA ARG A 66 -4.77 5.80 26.60
C ARG A 66 -5.85 5.79 25.52
N PHE A 67 -5.47 6.26 24.35
CA PHE A 67 -6.34 6.32 23.18
C PHE A 67 -5.68 5.52 22.05
N VAL A 68 -6.43 4.66 21.40
CA VAL A 68 -5.97 3.85 20.27
C VAL A 68 -6.92 4.07 19.10
N PHE A 69 -6.38 4.51 17.97
CA PHE A 69 -7.15 4.78 16.76
C PHE A 69 -6.76 3.81 15.66
N LEU A 70 -7.72 3.04 15.16
CA LEU A 70 -7.52 2.16 14.02
C LEU A 70 -8.09 2.86 12.77
N SER A 71 -7.19 3.23 11.87
CA SER A 71 -7.54 4.00 10.66
C SER A 71 -7.05 3.30 9.40
N ARG A 72 -7.73 3.52 8.28
CA ARG A 72 -7.28 3.16 6.92
C ARG A 72 -6.67 4.36 6.19
N GLY A 73 -6.82 5.55 6.73
CA GLY A 73 -6.25 6.78 6.23
C GLY A 73 -5.15 7.33 7.14
N VAL A 74 -4.50 8.38 6.69
CA VAL A 74 -3.51 9.12 7.48
C VAL A 74 -4.18 9.79 8.69
N PRO A 75 -3.44 10.00 9.80
CA PRO A 75 -3.96 10.74 10.92
C PRO A 75 -4.40 12.14 10.50
N PRO A 76 -5.58 12.60 10.93
CA PRO A 76 -6.04 13.95 10.60
C PRO A 76 -5.15 15.03 11.24
N ALA A 77 -5.07 16.20 10.60
CA ALA A 77 -4.16 17.29 10.99
C ALA A 77 -4.30 17.74 12.45
N TYR A 78 -5.48 17.66 13.04
CA TYR A 78 -5.68 18.05 14.44
C TYR A 78 -4.97 17.12 15.45
N LEU A 79 -4.60 15.89 15.06
CA LEU A 79 -3.79 14.99 15.87
C LEU A 79 -2.28 15.22 15.71
N THR A 80 -1.86 15.97 14.71
CA THR A 80 -0.44 16.24 14.41
C THR A 80 0.28 16.89 15.60
N ALA A 81 -0.41 17.77 16.35
CA ALA A 81 0.15 18.37 17.55
C ALA A 81 0.56 17.34 18.61
N PHE A 82 -0.19 16.25 18.75
CA PHE A 82 0.14 15.17 19.69
C PHE A 82 1.36 14.36 19.22
N GLN A 83 1.56 14.21 17.89
CA GLN A 83 2.76 13.57 17.34
C GLN A 83 4.00 14.41 17.63
N TYR A 84 3.97 15.70 17.32
CA TYR A 84 5.11 16.61 17.55
C TYR A 84 5.48 16.77 19.03
N THR A 85 4.53 16.62 19.92
CA THR A 85 4.79 16.65 21.38
C THR A 85 5.22 15.31 21.96
N GLY A 86 5.32 14.25 21.13
CA GLY A 86 5.69 12.91 21.57
C GLY A 86 4.57 12.18 22.36
N LEU A 87 3.37 12.72 22.37
CA LEU A 87 2.21 12.13 23.05
C LEU A 87 1.47 11.10 22.19
N MET A 88 1.78 11.01 20.90
CA MET A 88 1.18 10.08 19.96
C MET A 88 2.26 9.38 19.14
N THR A 89 2.13 8.05 19.00
CA THR A 89 2.93 7.23 18.10
C THR A 89 2.02 6.63 17.04
N THR A 90 2.47 6.63 15.79
CA THR A 90 1.77 6.01 14.67
C THR A 90 2.50 4.72 14.30
N LEU A 91 1.74 3.63 14.13
CA LEU A 91 2.22 2.40 13.51
C LEU A 91 1.81 2.43 12.04
N GLU A 92 2.81 2.38 11.18
CA GLU A 92 2.62 2.37 9.73
C GLU A 92 2.32 0.95 9.22
N PRO A 93 1.80 0.78 8.00
CA PRO A 93 1.55 -0.53 7.43
C PRO A 93 2.76 -1.48 7.47
N ASP A 94 3.97 -0.95 7.30
CA ASP A 94 5.20 -1.74 7.30
C ASP A 94 5.55 -2.31 8.67
N ASP A 95 5.22 -1.58 9.75
CA ASP A 95 5.40 -2.07 11.12
C ASP A 95 4.53 -3.31 11.43
N LEU A 96 3.55 -3.59 10.57
CA LEU A 96 2.63 -4.72 10.70
C LEU A 96 2.93 -5.85 9.71
N LEU A 97 3.93 -5.72 8.86
CA LEU A 97 4.38 -6.80 7.99
C LEU A 97 5.14 -7.84 8.82
N PHE A 98 4.94 -9.11 8.49
CA PHE A 98 5.69 -10.19 9.10
C PHE A 98 7.07 -10.29 8.47
N ASP A 99 8.09 -10.32 9.32
CA ASP A 99 9.43 -10.69 8.92
C ASP A 99 9.61 -12.22 8.94
N HIS A 100 10.84 -12.68 8.72
CA HIS A 100 11.20 -14.08 8.72
C HIS A 100 10.92 -14.77 10.07
N GLU A 101 11.20 -14.08 11.19
CA GLU A 101 11.00 -14.59 12.53
C GLU A 101 9.51 -14.62 12.90
N ASP A 102 8.76 -13.60 12.51
CA ASP A 102 7.32 -13.53 12.70
C ASP A 102 6.60 -14.68 11.97
N ILE A 103 7.00 -14.98 10.72
CA ILE A 103 6.45 -16.11 9.96
C ILE A 103 6.74 -17.41 10.68
N ARG A 104 7.99 -17.65 11.14
CA ARG A 104 8.34 -18.85 11.89
C ARG A 104 7.48 -19.01 13.14
N ASN A 105 7.37 -17.95 13.94
CA ASN A 105 6.60 -17.94 15.18
C ASN A 105 5.10 -18.14 14.91
N PHE A 106 4.58 -17.55 13.87
CA PHE A 106 3.18 -17.69 13.47
C PHE A 106 2.86 -19.15 13.08
N PHE A 107 3.68 -19.78 12.23
CA PHE A 107 3.51 -21.17 11.82
C PHE A 107 3.66 -22.14 13.01
N ALA A 108 4.61 -21.89 13.89
CA ALA A 108 4.74 -22.66 15.14
C ALA A 108 3.46 -22.56 16.01
N SER A 109 2.87 -21.37 16.11
CA SER A 109 1.59 -21.18 16.83
C SER A 109 0.43 -21.93 16.20
N CYS A 110 0.45 -22.09 14.88
CA CYS A 110 -0.52 -22.89 14.10
C CYS A 110 -0.21 -24.40 14.14
N LYS A 111 0.88 -24.83 14.79
CA LYS A 111 1.37 -26.22 14.82
C LYS A 111 1.69 -26.77 13.43
N VAL A 112 2.12 -25.95 12.52
CA VAL A 112 2.57 -26.29 11.16
C VAL A 112 4.09 -26.21 11.12
N ALA A 113 4.74 -27.34 10.81
CA ALA A 113 6.19 -27.37 10.64
C ALA A 113 6.55 -26.78 9.29
N VAL A 114 7.53 -25.88 9.26
CA VAL A 114 8.07 -25.24 8.05
C VAL A 114 9.59 -25.22 8.10
N THR A 115 10.21 -25.40 6.95
CA THR A 115 11.66 -25.31 6.77
C THR A 115 12.06 -23.85 6.48
N GLU A 116 13.34 -23.52 6.65
CA GLU A 116 13.87 -22.18 6.32
C GLU A 116 13.63 -21.81 4.84
N SER A 117 13.74 -22.78 3.93
CA SER A 117 13.47 -22.56 2.51
C SER A 117 12.01 -22.22 2.25
N GLU A 118 11.09 -22.87 2.96
CA GLU A 118 9.65 -22.57 2.85
C GLU A 118 9.33 -21.20 3.44
N ILE A 119 9.92 -20.83 4.59
CA ILE A 119 9.75 -19.49 5.19
C ILE A 119 10.20 -18.41 4.20
N ASN A 120 11.37 -18.57 3.59
CA ASN A 120 11.87 -17.63 2.56
C ASN A 120 10.92 -17.54 1.36
N GLY A 121 10.38 -18.69 0.91
CA GLY A 121 9.38 -18.73 -0.15
C GLY A 121 8.08 -18.02 0.23
N ILE A 122 7.58 -18.27 1.43
CA ILE A 122 6.37 -17.61 1.97
C ILE A 122 6.60 -16.09 2.08
N LEU A 123 7.72 -15.66 2.63
CA LEU A 123 8.05 -14.24 2.77
C LEU A 123 8.13 -13.55 1.40
N LYS A 124 8.82 -14.16 0.44
CA LYS A 124 8.94 -13.64 -0.93
C LYS A 124 7.57 -13.44 -1.58
N GLU A 125 6.74 -14.46 -1.54
CA GLU A 125 5.44 -14.42 -2.20
C GLU A 125 4.41 -13.57 -1.43
N SER A 126 4.41 -13.60 -0.09
CA SER A 126 3.48 -12.84 0.75
C SER A 126 3.89 -11.39 0.97
N ILE A 127 5.14 -11.03 0.67
CA ILE A 127 5.72 -9.72 1.00
C ILE A 127 5.50 -9.40 2.51
N GLY A 128 5.47 -10.44 3.35
CA GLY A 128 5.18 -10.31 4.77
C GLY A 128 3.72 -9.96 5.12
N TYR A 129 2.79 -9.96 4.17
CA TYR A 129 1.41 -9.55 4.46
C TYR A 129 0.70 -10.58 5.35
N PRO A 130 0.27 -10.20 6.59
CA PRO A 130 -0.21 -11.15 7.58
C PRO A 130 -1.37 -12.03 7.13
N LEU A 131 -2.31 -11.47 6.34
CA LEU A 131 -3.43 -12.26 5.83
C LEU A 131 -2.97 -13.32 4.83
N GLY A 132 -2.02 -13.00 3.94
CA GLY A 132 -1.45 -13.96 3.00
C GLY A 132 -0.72 -15.09 3.72
N VAL A 133 0.07 -14.75 4.75
CA VAL A 133 0.76 -15.72 5.62
C VAL A 133 -0.26 -16.61 6.33
N ALA A 134 -1.32 -16.04 6.91
CA ALA A 134 -2.36 -16.78 7.63
C ALA A 134 -3.13 -17.74 6.72
N ILE A 135 -3.49 -17.34 5.50
CA ILE A 135 -4.16 -18.20 4.53
C ILE A 135 -3.23 -19.35 4.12
N THR A 136 -1.94 -19.06 3.86
CA THR A 136 -0.94 -20.08 3.54
C THR A 136 -0.80 -21.10 4.68
N ALA A 137 -0.67 -20.63 5.93
CA ALA A 137 -0.57 -21.50 7.09
C ALA A 137 -1.82 -22.39 7.25
N ARG A 138 -3.02 -21.84 7.05
CA ARG A 138 -4.27 -22.60 7.07
C ARG A 138 -4.28 -23.70 6.01
N GLN A 139 -3.89 -23.38 4.77
CA GLN A 139 -3.86 -24.37 3.68
C GLN A 139 -2.84 -25.48 3.95
N MET A 140 -1.70 -25.16 4.55
CA MET A 140 -0.70 -26.16 4.95
C MET A 140 -1.18 -26.99 6.15
N SER A 141 -1.90 -26.41 7.09
CA SER A 141 -2.53 -27.12 8.20
C SER A 141 -3.58 -28.14 7.73
N ASP A 142 -4.23 -27.88 6.59
CA ASP A 142 -5.15 -28.82 5.94
C ASP A 142 -4.42 -29.93 5.17
N GLY A 143 -3.10 -30.09 5.38
CA GLY A 143 -2.28 -31.18 4.82
C GLY A 143 -1.76 -30.91 3.40
N LYS A 144 -1.87 -29.70 2.88
CA LYS A 144 -1.28 -29.35 1.58
C LYS A 144 0.21 -29.04 1.76
N PRO A 145 1.10 -29.64 0.96
CA PRO A 145 2.51 -29.30 1.00
C PRO A 145 2.72 -27.86 0.52
N PHE A 146 3.77 -27.23 1.04
CA PHE A 146 4.18 -25.93 0.53
C PHE A 146 4.54 -26.01 -0.96
N SER A 147 4.02 -25.06 -1.73
CA SER A 147 4.47 -24.80 -3.10
C SER A 147 4.26 -23.30 -3.42
N PRO A 148 5.03 -22.75 -4.37
CA PRO A 148 4.80 -21.39 -4.85
C PRO A 148 3.35 -21.16 -5.33
N GLU A 149 2.73 -22.16 -5.96
CA GLU A 149 1.35 -22.12 -6.43
C GLU A 149 0.35 -22.05 -5.26
N LEU A 150 0.65 -22.70 -4.14
CA LEU A 150 -0.16 -22.61 -2.92
C LEU A 150 -0.20 -21.16 -2.42
N THR A 151 0.97 -20.53 -2.33
CA THR A 151 1.09 -19.13 -1.87
C THR A 151 0.44 -18.18 -2.86
N ALA A 152 0.66 -18.37 -4.16
CA ALA A 152 -0.02 -17.59 -5.20
C ALA A 152 -1.56 -17.72 -5.14
N ARG A 153 -2.07 -18.90 -4.75
CA ARG A 153 -3.50 -19.11 -4.52
C ARG A 153 -3.99 -18.37 -3.27
N ALA A 154 -3.21 -18.38 -2.18
CA ALA A 154 -3.50 -17.60 -0.99
C ALA A 154 -3.57 -16.10 -1.31
N TYR A 155 -2.68 -15.63 -2.19
CA TYR A 155 -2.68 -14.23 -2.63
C TYR A 155 -3.94 -13.85 -3.43
N ARG A 156 -4.51 -14.73 -4.22
CA ARG A 156 -5.81 -14.48 -4.89
C ARG A 156 -6.95 -14.28 -3.90
N GLU A 157 -6.94 -14.95 -2.76
CA GLU A 157 -7.92 -14.70 -1.68
C GLU A 157 -7.68 -13.32 -1.03
N VAL A 158 -6.41 -12.91 -0.87
CA VAL A 158 -6.06 -11.54 -0.44
C VAL A 158 -6.55 -10.50 -1.44
N PHE A 159 -6.41 -10.75 -2.73
CA PHE A 159 -6.87 -9.84 -3.79
C PHE A 159 -8.39 -9.69 -3.79
N ALA A 160 -9.13 -10.78 -3.62
CA ALA A 160 -10.57 -10.72 -3.46
C ALA A 160 -10.99 -9.85 -2.24
N TYR A 161 -10.22 -9.92 -1.16
CA TYR A 161 -10.42 -9.03 -0.01
C TYR A 161 -10.12 -7.56 -0.36
N PHE A 162 -9.01 -7.26 -1.06
CA PHE A 162 -8.71 -5.89 -1.49
C PHE A 162 -9.78 -5.34 -2.43
N GLU A 163 -10.24 -6.15 -3.37
CA GLU A 163 -11.30 -5.79 -4.29
C GLU A 163 -12.58 -5.37 -3.52
N ALA A 164 -13.05 -6.21 -2.62
CA ALA A 164 -14.29 -5.99 -1.89
C ALA A 164 -14.17 -4.89 -0.81
N ALA A 165 -13.08 -4.90 -0.04
CA ALA A 165 -12.94 -4.05 1.15
C ALA A 165 -12.35 -2.66 0.87
N VAL A 166 -11.62 -2.49 -0.24
CA VAL A 166 -10.89 -1.26 -0.57
C VAL A 166 -11.27 -0.74 -1.95
N TYR A 167 -10.94 -1.50 -3.01
CA TYR A 167 -11.01 -1.04 -4.39
C TYR A 167 -12.42 -0.69 -4.83
N ASN A 168 -13.42 -1.52 -4.49
CA ASN A 168 -14.82 -1.29 -4.85
C ASN A 168 -15.46 -0.09 -4.13
N ARG A 169 -14.79 0.51 -3.14
CA ARG A 169 -15.24 1.74 -2.48
C ARG A 169 -14.83 3.01 -3.20
N PHE A 170 -13.88 2.91 -4.13
CA PHE A 170 -13.47 4.04 -4.95
C PHE A 170 -14.43 4.21 -6.13
N ASP A 171 -14.63 5.45 -6.56
CA ASP A 171 -15.34 5.75 -7.81
C ASP A 171 -14.53 5.29 -9.04
N LEU A 172 -15.19 5.13 -10.18
CA LEU A 172 -14.57 4.64 -11.40
C LEU A 172 -13.35 5.49 -11.84
N PRO A 173 -13.38 6.84 -11.80
CA PRO A 173 -12.21 7.63 -12.16
C PRO A 173 -11.01 7.43 -11.25
N VAL A 174 -11.22 7.21 -9.93
CA VAL A 174 -10.14 6.91 -9.00
C VAL A 174 -9.58 5.49 -9.23
N ARG A 175 -10.45 4.49 -9.46
CA ARG A 175 -10.01 3.13 -9.81
C ARG A 175 -9.14 3.14 -11.06
N ARG A 176 -9.60 3.85 -12.12
CA ARG A 176 -8.84 4.00 -13.34
C ARG A 176 -7.48 4.62 -13.11
N LEU A 177 -7.40 5.71 -12.34
CA LEU A 177 -6.15 6.36 -12.00
C LEU A 177 -5.19 5.42 -11.28
N LEU A 178 -5.68 4.66 -10.29
CA LEU A 178 -4.88 3.68 -9.55
C LEU A 178 -4.33 2.58 -10.47
N LEU A 179 -5.15 2.05 -11.39
CA LEU A 179 -4.70 1.04 -12.36
C LEU A 179 -3.62 1.61 -13.28
N GLU A 180 -3.85 2.77 -13.87
CA GLU A 180 -2.90 3.38 -14.81
C GLU A 180 -1.54 3.68 -14.17
N LEU A 181 -1.53 4.13 -12.91
CA LEU A 181 -0.31 4.41 -12.16
C LEU A 181 0.39 3.15 -11.64
N SER A 182 -0.31 2.04 -11.46
CA SER A 182 0.28 0.80 -10.94
C SER A 182 1.35 0.19 -11.84
N LEU A 183 1.37 0.54 -13.12
CA LEU A 183 2.41 0.12 -14.07
C LEU A 183 3.80 0.63 -13.67
N PHE A 184 3.87 1.73 -12.91
CA PHE A 184 5.10 2.37 -12.48
C PHE A 184 5.39 2.05 -11.01
N GLU A 185 6.67 1.96 -10.65
CA GLU A 185 7.07 1.66 -9.26
C GLU A 185 6.77 2.82 -8.32
N ASP A 186 7.09 4.01 -8.78
CA ASP A 186 6.82 5.27 -8.11
C ASP A 186 6.49 6.36 -9.14
N PHE A 187 5.82 7.41 -8.73
CA PHE A 187 5.41 8.51 -9.59
C PHE A 187 5.32 9.81 -8.78
N ASP A 188 5.42 10.94 -9.45
CA ASP A 188 5.15 12.27 -8.93
C ASP A 188 3.88 12.87 -9.54
N MET A 189 3.49 14.06 -9.10
CA MET A 189 2.28 14.72 -9.57
C MET A 189 2.31 15.10 -11.05
N GLU A 190 3.49 15.29 -11.63
CA GLU A 190 3.63 15.58 -13.07
C GLU A 190 3.38 14.31 -13.89
N MET A 191 3.96 13.19 -13.46
CA MET A 191 3.71 11.89 -14.06
C MET A 191 2.24 11.48 -13.97
N VAL A 192 1.59 11.71 -12.82
CA VAL A 192 0.16 11.47 -12.64
C VAL A 192 -0.67 12.17 -13.70
N ARG A 193 -0.40 13.45 -13.97
CA ARG A 193 -1.12 14.22 -15.00
C ARG A 193 -0.84 13.72 -16.40
N MET A 194 0.42 13.42 -16.70
CA MET A 194 0.86 13.00 -18.02
C MET A 194 0.35 11.62 -18.41
N VAL A 195 0.42 10.65 -17.49
CA VAL A 195 0.03 9.26 -17.74
C VAL A 195 -1.49 9.14 -17.83
N SER A 196 -2.23 9.69 -16.86
CA SER A 196 -3.69 9.54 -16.83
C SER A 196 -4.40 10.35 -17.92
N GLY A 197 -3.86 11.49 -18.31
CA GLY A 197 -4.52 12.44 -19.20
C GLY A 197 -5.83 13.01 -18.62
N ASP A 198 -6.05 12.86 -17.32
CA ASP A 198 -7.23 13.36 -16.61
C ASP A 198 -6.95 14.76 -16.04
N PRO A 199 -7.71 15.80 -16.44
CA PRO A 199 -7.52 17.16 -15.91
C PRO A 199 -7.66 17.24 -14.38
N ARG A 200 -8.42 16.34 -13.76
CA ARG A 200 -8.65 16.31 -12.31
C ARG A 200 -7.81 15.25 -11.58
N ALA A 201 -6.80 14.69 -12.24
CA ALA A 201 -5.94 13.68 -11.63
C ALA A 201 -5.27 14.18 -10.33
N GLY A 202 -4.87 15.47 -10.29
CA GLY A 202 -4.33 16.10 -9.09
C GLY A 202 -5.28 16.08 -7.90
N GLU A 203 -6.53 16.49 -8.10
CA GLU A 203 -7.57 16.49 -7.05
C GLU A 203 -7.82 15.06 -6.51
N ARG A 204 -7.84 14.06 -7.41
CA ARG A 204 -8.00 12.66 -7.04
C ARG A 204 -6.82 12.12 -6.25
N MET A 205 -5.60 12.50 -6.64
CA MET A 205 -4.40 12.14 -5.88
C MET A 205 -4.41 12.75 -4.49
N ASP A 206 -4.73 14.04 -4.36
CA ASP A 206 -4.85 14.71 -3.08
C ASP A 206 -5.92 14.06 -2.18
N TRP A 207 -7.01 13.61 -2.79
CA TRP A 207 -8.03 12.85 -2.08
C TRP A 207 -7.51 11.49 -1.62
N LEU A 208 -6.84 10.73 -2.49
CA LEU A 208 -6.25 9.43 -2.17
C LEU A 208 -5.23 9.53 -1.03
N LEU A 209 -4.34 10.51 -1.08
CA LEU A 209 -3.32 10.72 -0.05
C LEU A 209 -3.91 11.04 1.33
N ARG A 210 -5.08 11.68 1.37
CA ARG A 210 -5.77 11.98 2.64
C ARG A 210 -6.60 10.82 3.17
N HIS A 211 -7.12 9.95 2.30
CA HIS A 211 -8.13 8.95 2.69
C HIS A 211 -7.63 7.51 2.64
N THR A 212 -6.38 7.27 2.22
CA THR A 212 -5.82 5.92 2.15
C THR A 212 -4.34 5.92 2.51
N THR A 213 -3.89 4.81 3.10
CA THR A 213 -2.46 4.51 3.37
C THR A 213 -1.86 3.57 2.30
N MET A 214 -2.56 3.34 1.20
CA MET A 214 -2.08 2.47 0.11
C MET A 214 -1.02 3.14 -0.76
N LEU A 215 -0.93 4.46 -0.68
CA LEU A 215 0.10 5.30 -1.26
C LEU A 215 0.95 5.90 -0.14
N ARG A 216 2.23 6.00 -0.36
CA ARG A 216 3.17 6.66 0.54
C ARG A 216 3.65 7.95 -0.10
N TYR A 217 4.15 8.85 0.73
CA TYR A 217 4.90 10.01 0.29
C TYR A 217 6.33 9.83 0.76
N ASP A 218 7.26 9.72 -0.18
CA ASP A 218 8.65 9.61 0.16
C ASP A 218 9.35 10.98 0.22
N SER A 219 10.55 11.02 0.77
CA SER A 219 11.36 12.24 0.90
C SER A 219 11.80 12.87 -0.43
N ARG A 220 11.52 12.20 -1.57
CA ARG A 220 11.83 12.66 -2.93
C ARG A 220 10.62 13.21 -3.66
N GLU A 221 9.53 13.49 -2.92
CA GLU A 221 8.25 13.93 -3.48
C GLU A 221 7.61 12.92 -4.46
N ARG A 222 7.90 11.62 -4.25
CA ARG A 222 7.35 10.54 -5.04
C ARG A 222 6.32 9.73 -4.25
N PHE A 223 5.44 9.07 -4.96
CA PHE A 223 4.36 8.28 -4.38
C PHE A 223 4.50 6.81 -4.81
N PRO A 224 5.21 5.98 -4.04
CA PRO A 224 5.16 4.54 -4.25
C PRO A 224 3.86 3.97 -3.68
N PHE A 225 3.31 2.96 -4.37
CA PHE A 225 2.29 2.12 -3.79
C PHE A 225 2.88 1.20 -2.72
N TRP A 226 2.08 0.85 -1.72
CA TRP A 226 2.39 -0.32 -0.93
C TRP A 226 2.44 -1.57 -1.85
N ALA A 227 3.51 -2.38 -1.74
CA ALA A 227 3.82 -3.43 -2.70
C ALA A 227 2.69 -4.45 -2.91
N GLY A 228 2.03 -4.89 -1.82
CA GLY A 228 0.90 -5.81 -1.90
C GLY A 228 -0.32 -5.23 -2.62
N PHE A 229 -0.59 -3.94 -2.44
CA PHE A 229 -1.67 -3.27 -3.14
C PHE A 229 -1.33 -3.03 -4.62
N ARG A 230 -0.08 -2.69 -4.93
CA ARG A 230 0.38 -2.61 -6.31
C ARG A 230 0.23 -3.94 -7.04
N ALA A 231 0.62 -5.05 -6.41
CA ALA A 231 0.45 -6.38 -6.98
C ALA A 231 -1.02 -6.70 -7.29
N PHE A 232 -1.94 -6.31 -6.39
CA PHE A 232 -3.38 -6.41 -6.64
C PHE A 232 -3.82 -5.55 -7.83
N LEU A 233 -3.38 -4.28 -7.90
CA LEU A 233 -3.74 -3.38 -9.00
C LEU A 233 -3.23 -3.88 -10.35
N LEU A 234 -2.02 -4.45 -10.41
CA LEU A 234 -1.47 -5.06 -11.62
C LEU A 234 -2.29 -6.27 -12.06
N TRP A 235 -2.73 -7.09 -11.11
CA TRP A 235 -3.62 -8.21 -11.41
C TRP A 235 -4.99 -7.74 -11.94
N GLU A 236 -5.58 -6.66 -11.41
CA GLU A 236 -6.79 -6.04 -11.96
C GLU A 236 -6.53 -5.37 -13.32
N MET A 237 -5.37 -4.74 -13.50
CA MET A 237 -4.95 -4.15 -14.78
C MET A 237 -4.96 -5.22 -15.91
N ASP A 238 -4.44 -6.41 -15.64
CA ASP A 238 -4.43 -7.52 -16.61
C ASP A 238 -5.84 -8.00 -17.00
N ARG A 239 -6.83 -7.80 -16.12
CA ARG A 239 -8.24 -8.16 -16.36
C ARG A 239 -9.04 -7.08 -17.08
N GLU A 240 -8.74 -5.79 -16.79
CA GLU A 240 -9.55 -4.68 -17.27
C GLU A 240 -8.97 -3.99 -18.51
N TYR A 241 -7.64 -4.08 -18.72
CA TYR A 241 -6.96 -3.33 -19.78
C TYR A 241 -6.43 -4.26 -20.88
N THR A 242 -6.68 -3.85 -22.15
CA THR A 242 -6.07 -4.52 -23.29
C THR A 242 -4.58 -4.23 -23.37
N GLU A 243 -3.86 -5.06 -24.09
CA GLU A 243 -2.41 -4.88 -24.30
C GLU A 243 -2.10 -3.53 -24.97
N GLU A 244 -2.92 -3.10 -25.94
CA GLU A 244 -2.75 -1.82 -26.63
C GLU A 244 -2.88 -0.64 -25.68
N LYS A 245 -3.85 -0.68 -24.75
CA LYS A 245 -3.99 0.36 -23.73
C LYS A 245 -2.79 0.42 -22.80
N ARG A 246 -2.29 -0.74 -22.37
CA ARG A 246 -1.09 -0.81 -21.52
C ARG A 246 0.14 -0.27 -22.23
N LYS A 247 0.34 -0.64 -23.51
CA LYS A 247 1.41 -0.09 -24.35
C LYS A 247 1.35 1.44 -24.46
N ALA A 248 0.16 1.99 -24.66
CA ALA A 248 -0.03 3.44 -24.71
C ALA A 248 0.33 4.13 -23.39
N LEU A 249 0.03 3.51 -22.24
CA LEU A 249 0.42 4.03 -20.92
C LEU A 249 1.94 3.98 -20.71
N PHE A 250 2.58 2.89 -21.10
CA PHE A 250 4.04 2.79 -21.05
C PHE A 250 4.72 3.82 -21.97
N SER A 251 4.19 4.08 -23.16
CA SER A 251 4.72 5.13 -24.05
C SER A 251 4.61 6.53 -23.40
N ARG A 252 3.52 6.82 -22.69
CA ARG A 252 3.39 8.08 -21.92
C ARG A 252 4.38 8.17 -20.77
N GLY A 253 4.57 7.06 -20.02
CA GLY A 253 5.59 6.97 -18.97
C GLY A 253 7.00 7.13 -19.51
N GLY A 254 7.31 6.51 -20.67
CA GLY A 254 8.58 6.68 -21.38
C GLY A 254 8.85 8.13 -21.73
N LEU A 255 7.85 8.82 -22.27
CA LEU A 255 7.96 10.25 -22.58
C LEU A 255 8.20 11.11 -21.32
N TYR A 256 7.51 10.80 -20.21
CA TYR A 256 7.74 11.49 -18.94
C TYR A 256 9.20 11.33 -18.48
N TYR A 257 9.73 10.09 -18.46
CA TYR A 257 11.11 9.85 -18.04
C TYR A 257 12.13 10.45 -19.00
N GLU A 258 11.87 10.45 -20.32
CA GLU A 258 12.72 11.12 -21.31
C GLU A 258 12.81 12.63 -21.05
N LEU A 259 11.68 13.29 -20.73
CA LEU A 259 11.65 14.71 -20.35
C LEU A 259 12.38 15.02 -19.04
N LYS A 260 12.47 14.03 -18.15
CA LYS A 260 13.25 14.13 -16.90
C LYS A 260 14.70 13.70 -17.05
N GLU A 261 15.14 13.38 -18.28
CA GLU A 261 16.48 12.87 -18.58
C GLU A 261 16.82 11.54 -17.86
N ASP A 262 15.80 10.82 -17.36
CA ASP A 262 15.94 9.46 -16.81
C ASP A 262 15.81 8.44 -17.94
N TYR A 263 16.86 8.35 -18.75
CA TYR A 263 16.87 7.54 -19.97
C TYR A 263 16.77 6.05 -19.69
N ALA A 264 17.22 5.57 -18.54
CA ALA A 264 17.13 4.17 -18.17
C ALA A 264 15.66 3.74 -18.00
N ARG A 265 14.89 4.50 -17.23
CA ARG A 265 13.45 4.24 -17.05
C ARG A 265 12.65 4.52 -18.32
N ALA A 266 13.06 5.52 -19.13
CA ALA A 266 12.42 5.76 -20.41
C ALA A 266 12.56 4.57 -21.35
N LEU A 267 13.77 4.00 -21.48
CA LEU A 267 14.03 2.80 -22.28
C LEU A 267 13.21 1.59 -21.79
N GLU A 268 13.16 1.38 -20.48
CA GLU A 268 12.35 0.31 -19.90
C GLU A 268 10.86 0.46 -20.26
N CYS A 269 10.31 1.65 -20.11
CA CYS A 269 8.93 1.95 -20.47
C CYS A 269 8.67 1.74 -21.97
N TYR A 270 9.51 2.27 -22.85
CA TYR A 270 9.34 2.09 -24.29
C TYR A 270 9.47 0.62 -24.72
N THR A 271 10.37 -0.13 -24.10
CA THR A 271 10.51 -1.59 -24.33
C THR A 271 9.24 -2.32 -23.92
N GLN A 272 8.70 -2.06 -22.73
CA GLN A 272 7.45 -2.65 -22.28
C GLN A 272 6.25 -2.18 -23.11
N GLY A 273 6.31 -0.97 -23.65
CA GLY A 273 5.34 -0.43 -24.59
C GLY A 273 5.44 -1.00 -26.00
N GLY A 274 6.53 -1.74 -26.32
CA GLY A 274 6.80 -2.26 -27.65
C GLY A 274 7.14 -1.16 -28.67
N ASP A 275 7.58 0.02 -28.21
CA ASP A 275 7.98 1.14 -29.06
C ASP A 275 9.47 1.05 -29.42
N HIS A 276 9.80 0.06 -30.24
CA HIS A 276 11.18 -0.21 -30.67
C HIS A 276 11.81 1.00 -31.41
N THR A 277 11.00 1.84 -32.06
CA THR A 277 11.49 3.05 -32.72
C THR A 277 12.05 4.03 -31.70
N ARG A 278 11.30 4.32 -30.66
CA ARG A 278 11.76 5.19 -29.56
C ARG A 278 12.95 4.62 -28.81
N VAL A 279 12.96 3.30 -28.58
CA VAL A 279 14.12 2.63 -27.99
C VAL A 279 15.37 2.86 -28.85
N ALA A 280 15.30 2.62 -30.16
CA ALA A 280 16.43 2.82 -31.06
C ALA A 280 16.89 4.29 -31.11
N GLU A 281 15.96 5.25 -31.23
CA GLU A 281 16.27 6.69 -31.25
C GLU A 281 16.99 7.11 -29.93
N LEU A 282 16.50 6.63 -28.78
CA LEU A 282 17.05 7.00 -27.48
C LEU A 282 18.45 6.40 -27.28
N LEU A 283 18.66 5.15 -27.71
CA LEU A 283 19.97 4.50 -27.66
C LEU A 283 21.01 5.22 -28.54
N VAL A 284 20.64 5.60 -29.77
CA VAL A 284 21.53 6.35 -30.67
C VAL A 284 21.87 7.70 -30.08
N ARG A 285 20.88 8.44 -29.55
CA ARG A 285 21.09 9.78 -28.99
C ARG A 285 21.99 9.74 -27.74
N ASN A 286 21.92 8.68 -26.93
CA ASN A 286 22.69 8.56 -25.69
C ASN A 286 24.03 7.83 -25.86
N ALA A 287 24.25 7.11 -26.96
CA ALA A 287 25.54 6.47 -27.25
C ALA A 287 26.70 7.47 -27.26
N ASP A 288 26.44 8.71 -27.68
CA ASP A 288 27.43 9.79 -27.71
C ASP A 288 27.61 10.49 -26.33
N LEU A 289 26.66 10.32 -25.39
CA LEU A 289 26.66 11.05 -24.12
C LEU A 289 27.34 10.29 -22.98
N HIS A 290 27.49 8.97 -23.06
CA HIS A 290 28.02 8.14 -21.97
C HIS A 290 29.08 7.13 -22.42
N PRO A 291 30.31 7.55 -22.65
CA PRO A 291 31.41 6.65 -23.05
C PRO A 291 31.97 5.80 -21.87
N GLY A 292 31.34 5.78 -20.70
CA GLY A 292 31.80 5.05 -19.53
C GLY A 292 31.43 3.57 -19.53
N MET A 293 32.39 2.67 -19.26
CA MET A 293 32.21 1.21 -19.28
C MET A 293 31.09 0.65 -18.38
N GLY A 294 30.65 1.39 -17.36
CA GLY A 294 29.61 0.94 -16.41
C GLY A 294 28.19 0.89 -17.03
N HIS A 295 27.89 1.71 -18.02
CA HIS A 295 26.56 1.76 -18.63
C HIS A 295 26.36 0.76 -19.78
N TYR A 296 27.42 0.25 -20.39
CA TYR A 296 27.31 -0.70 -21.50
C TYR A 296 26.61 -2.00 -21.09
N ALA A 297 26.89 -2.52 -19.91
CA ALA A 297 26.29 -3.78 -19.42
C ALA A 297 24.78 -3.64 -19.17
N GLU A 298 24.34 -2.49 -18.66
CA GLU A 298 22.91 -2.19 -18.45
C GLU A 298 22.18 -1.93 -19.76
N MET A 299 22.85 -1.32 -20.74
CA MET A 299 22.29 -0.99 -22.05
C MET A 299 22.28 -2.20 -23.00
N GLU A 300 23.15 -3.19 -22.79
CA GLU A 300 23.25 -4.39 -23.65
C GLU A 300 21.92 -5.14 -23.80
N LYS A 301 21.12 -5.19 -22.73
CA LYS A 301 19.79 -5.83 -22.74
C LYS A 301 18.83 -5.19 -23.76
N TYR A 302 18.98 -3.88 -24.02
CA TYR A 302 18.13 -3.15 -24.96
C TYR A 302 18.61 -3.22 -26.40
N TYR A 303 19.92 -3.48 -26.62
CA TYR A 303 20.46 -3.72 -27.96
C TYR A 303 20.12 -5.10 -28.51
N ARG A 304 19.75 -6.04 -27.64
CA ARG A 304 19.42 -7.41 -28.01
C ARG A 304 17.92 -7.70 -28.11
N SER A 305 17.06 -6.76 -27.68
CA SER A 305 15.60 -6.84 -27.79
C SER A 305 15.08 -6.25 -29.11
#